data_5f20d81867be321982f5cbc39fa813ac
#
_entry.id   5f20d81867be321982f5cbc39fa813ac
#
_cell.length_a   1.000
_cell.length_b   1.000
_cell.length_c   1.000
_cell.angle_alpha   90.00
_cell.angle_beta   90.00
_cell.angle_gamma   90.00
#
_symmetry.space_group_name_H-M   'P 1'
#
loop_
_entity.id
_entity.type
_entity.pdbx_description
1 polymer ?
#
loop_
_entity_poly.entity_id
_entity_poly.type
_entity_poly.pdbx_seq_one_letter_code
_entity_poly.pdbx_strand_id
1 'polypeptide(L)'
;MKGSFEETKKYIDERAAQREKELKALPNASKEFVELEMMRIKADVANSYMAYLWYSDLLKDCKTREEGEKVANDFNKSIREYINPILKEISAKDEYLEVAVVRDVLLSCYDMDASIFDFPKSQRLKELNDAYVTGDRMNEEMTQSLYDELHAFGSKLKNADFKQAFLGRLEKRAKLMEGRPAIDFAVVDMNGKEGKLSDYKGKVLFIDFWATWCMPCLGEMPFFNELSKKYPNVQFIGVSLDDNTEVWLNKLKGDSDHGNVLELFSKDPVVRIGWDITGIPRFLLIDKDFKIISASVPRPSEKDVITPLLEKYNK
;
A
#
# COMPACT_ATOMS: atom_id res chain seq x y z
N MET A 1 -21.73 -4.72 4.89
CA MET A 1 -22.58 -4.86 6.10
C MET A 1 -24.02 -4.69 5.68
N LYS A 2 -24.87 -5.66 5.95
CA LYS A 2 -26.33 -5.56 5.69
C LYS A 2 -26.99 -5.23 7.02
N GLY A 3 -27.47 -4.01 7.19
CA GLY A 3 -28.15 -3.53 8.40
C GLY A 3 -27.93 -2.03 8.65
N SER A 4 -28.66 -1.45 9.57
CA SER A 4 -28.51 -0.04 9.96
C SER A 4 -27.20 0.18 10.74
N PHE A 5 -26.76 1.43 10.84
CA PHE A 5 -25.62 1.78 11.68
C PHE A 5 -25.84 1.36 13.14
N GLU A 6 -27.06 1.55 13.66
CA GLU A 6 -27.38 1.21 15.05
C GLU A 6 -27.30 -0.30 15.34
N GLU A 7 -27.73 -1.15 14.39
CA GLU A 7 -27.58 -2.60 14.53
C GLU A 7 -26.10 -3.01 14.50
N THR A 8 -25.32 -2.41 13.58
CA THR A 8 -23.87 -2.64 13.47
C THR A 8 -23.16 -2.17 14.74
N LYS A 9 -23.51 -0.96 15.22
CA LYS A 9 -22.96 -0.37 16.45
C LYS A 9 -23.18 -1.30 17.64
N LYS A 10 -24.41 -1.77 17.83
CA LYS A 10 -24.75 -2.71 18.92
C LYS A 10 -23.85 -3.95 18.90
N TYR A 11 -23.65 -4.54 17.74
CA TYR A 11 -22.77 -5.72 17.60
C TYR A 11 -21.30 -5.39 17.92
N ILE A 12 -20.80 -4.23 17.49
CA ILE A 12 -19.43 -3.78 17.79
C ILE A 12 -19.26 -3.58 19.29
N ASP A 13 -20.22 -2.92 19.95
CA ASP A 13 -20.21 -2.65 21.39
C ASP A 13 -20.23 -3.93 22.23
N GLU A 14 -21.07 -4.89 21.87
CA GLU A 14 -21.16 -6.18 22.54
C GLU A 14 -19.81 -6.95 22.43
N ARG A 15 -19.18 -6.93 21.26
CA ARG A 15 -17.87 -7.54 21.08
C ARG A 15 -16.77 -6.82 21.86
N ALA A 16 -16.78 -5.50 21.87
CA ALA A 16 -15.82 -4.71 22.65
C ALA A 16 -15.95 -4.99 24.13
N ALA A 17 -17.18 -5.01 24.66
CA ALA A 17 -17.44 -5.33 26.06
C ALA A 17 -16.97 -6.74 26.44
N GLN A 18 -17.16 -7.71 25.56
CA GLN A 18 -16.64 -9.07 25.76
C GLN A 18 -15.10 -9.09 25.82
N ARG A 19 -14.41 -8.41 24.89
CA ARG A 19 -12.95 -8.32 24.87
C ARG A 19 -12.41 -7.61 26.11
N GLU A 20 -13.06 -6.53 26.55
CA GLU A 20 -12.69 -5.85 27.81
C GLU A 20 -12.82 -6.77 29.03
N LYS A 21 -13.88 -7.55 29.10
CA LYS A 21 -14.08 -8.51 30.18
C LYS A 21 -12.99 -9.58 30.20
N GLU A 22 -12.65 -10.11 29.03
CA GLU A 22 -11.58 -11.10 28.87
C GLU A 22 -10.23 -10.52 29.25
N LEU A 23 -9.91 -9.30 28.80
CA LEU A 23 -8.67 -8.59 29.14
C LEU A 23 -8.52 -8.39 30.65
N LYS A 24 -9.59 -7.95 31.33
CA LYS A 24 -9.60 -7.75 32.78
C LYS A 24 -9.46 -9.06 33.58
N ALA A 25 -9.81 -10.19 32.96
CA ALA A 25 -9.71 -11.51 33.56
C ALA A 25 -8.37 -12.23 33.34
N LEU A 26 -7.45 -11.62 32.54
CA LEU A 26 -6.14 -12.23 32.25
C LEU A 26 -5.29 -12.34 33.52
N PRO A 27 -4.86 -13.55 33.91
CA PRO A 27 -3.97 -13.71 35.04
C PRO A 27 -2.59 -13.17 34.73
N ASN A 28 -1.98 -12.46 35.67
CA ASN A 28 -0.61 -11.97 35.61
C ASN A 28 -0.32 -10.94 34.47
N ALA A 29 -1.33 -10.35 33.86
CA ALA A 29 -1.13 -9.27 32.90
C ALA A 29 -0.59 -8.01 33.61
N SER A 30 0.43 -7.37 33.04
CA SER A 30 0.94 -6.11 33.58
C SER A 30 -0.11 -5.00 33.43
N LYS A 31 -0.08 -4.01 34.32
CA LYS A 31 -1.00 -2.85 34.22
C LYS A 31 -0.83 -2.11 32.89
N GLU A 32 0.41 -1.95 32.47
CA GLU A 32 0.74 -1.28 31.20
C GLU A 32 0.16 -2.05 30.00
N PHE A 33 0.32 -3.38 29.95
CA PHE A 33 -0.28 -4.20 28.91
C PHE A 33 -1.81 -4.06 28.87
N VAL A 34 -2.45 -4.12 30.03
CA VAL A 34 -3.92 -3.99 30.13
C VAL A 34 -4.36 -2.60 29.65
N GLU A 35 -3.62 -1.54 30.02
CA GLU A 35 -3.90 -0.17 29.58
C GLU A 35 -3.79 -0.03 28.07
N LEU A 36 -2.71 -0.48 27.44
CA LEU A 36 -2.49 -0.40 25.99
C LEU A 36 -3.52 -1.23 25.22
N GLU A 37 -3.84 -2.45 25.70
CA GLU A 37 -4.85 -3.29 25.07
C GLU A 37 -6.27 -2.69 25.21
N MET A 38 -6.56 -1.99 26.30
CA MET A 38 -7.81 -1.25 26.45
C MET A 38 -7.90 -0.13 25.40
N MET A 39 -6.81 0.61 25.15
CA MET A 39 -6.77 1.65 24.10
C MET A 39 -6.91 1.02 22.72
N ARG A 40 -6.32 -0.15 22.49
CA ARG A 40 -6.50 -0.90 21.25
C ARG A 40 -7.98 -1.27 21.02
N ILE A 41 -8.66 -1.79 22.04
CA ILE A 41 -10.10 -2.15 21.94
C ILE A 41 -10.93 -0.90 21.60
N LYS A 42 -10.69 0.23 22.26
CA LYS A 42 -11.40 1.49 22.01
C LYS A 42 -11.14 2.02 20.61
N ALA A 43 -9.88 2.01 20.15
CA ALA A 43 -9.54 2.42 18.80
C ALA A 43 -10.18 1.50 17.74
N ASP A 44 -10.22 0.18 17.96
CA ASP A 44 -10.94 -0.77 17.10
C ASP A 44 -12.44 -0.44 16.99
N VAL A 45 -13.07 0.00 18.10
CA VAL A 45 -14.47 0.45 18.09
C VAL A 45 -14.64 1.68 17.20
N ALA A 46 -13.82 2.72 17.42
CA ALA A 46 -13.86 3.95 16.61
C ALA A 46 -13.62 3.67 15.13
N ASN A 47 -12.59 2.86 14.83
CA ASN A 47 -12.28 2.43 13.45
C ASN A 47 -13.46 1.69 12.82
N SER A 48 -14.09 0.78 13.56
CA SER A 48 -15.23 0.00 13.06
C SER A 48 -16.46 0.87 12.80
N TYR A 49 -16.71 1.89 13.64
CA TYR A 49 -17.80 2.84 13.40
C TYR A 49 -17.56 3.66 12.14
N MET A 50 -16.37 4.22 11.96
CA MET A 50 -16.01 4.98 10.76
C MET A 50 -16.00 4.11 9.50
N ALA A 51 -15.56 2.84 9.62
CA ALA A 51 -15.53 1.90 8.51
C ALA A 51 -16.93 1.55 7.98
N TYR A 52 -17.99 1.72 8.78
CA TYR A 52 -19.36 1.50 8.32
C TYR A 52 -19.68 2.26 7.03
N LEU A 53 -19.17 3.48 6.89
CA LEU A 53 -19.32 4.29 5.67
C LEU A 53 -18.92 3.52 4.40
N TRP A 54 -17.80 2.81 4.44
CA TRP A 54 -17.23 2.13 3.28
C TRP A 54 -17.82 0.75 2.99
N TYR A 55 -18.36 0.09 4.03
CA TYR A 55 -18.90 -1.27 3.93
C TYR A 55 -20.43 -1.32 3.93
N SER A 56 -21.09 -0.16 3.95
CA SER A 56 -22.53 -0.01 3.81
C SER A 56 -22.91 0.49 2.41
N ASP A 57 -24.20 0.62 2.15
CA ASP A 57 -24.71 1.16 0.89
C ASP A 57 -24.71 2.71 0.84
N LEU A 58 -24.14 3.41 1.83
CA LEU A 58 -24.20 4.88 1.92
C LEU A 58 -23.56 5.59 0.72
N LEU A 59 -22.49 5.05 0.16
CA LEU A 59 -21.78 5.63 -0.98
C LEU A 59 -22.22 5.07 -2.33
N LYS A 60 -23.15 4.10 -2.35
CA LYS A 60 -23.52 3.34 -3.55
C LYS A 60 -24.03 4.21 -4.71
N ASP A 61 -24.80 5.24 -4.39
CA ASP A 61 -25.44 6.09 -5.40
C ASP A 61 -24.66 7.37 -5.72
N CYS A 62 -23.49 7.58 -5.09
CA CYS A 62 -22.62 8.72 -5.35
C CYS A 62 -21.96 8.56 -6.73
N LYS A 63 -22.15 9.55 -7.60
CA LYS A 63 -21.62 9.56 -8.97
C LYS A 63 -20.36 10.41 -9.10
N THR A 64 -20.12 11.31 -8.16
CA THR A 64 -18.96 12.20 -8.14
C THR A 64 -18.24 12.11 -6.80
N ARG A 65 -16.96 12.51 -6.81
CA ARG A 65 -16.17 12.61 -5.60
C ARG A 65 -16.79 13.58 -4.58
N GLU A 66 -17.31 14.70 -5.05
CA GLU A 66 -17.94 15.72 -4.20
C GLU A 66 -19.19 15.19 -3.48
N GLU A 67 -20.04 14.43 -4.18
CA GLU A 67 -21.18 13.74 -3.56
C GLU A 67 -20.72 12.76 -2.47
N GLY A 68 -19.69 11.97 -2.74
CA GLY A 68 -19.12 11.03 -1.77
C GLY A 68 -18.53 11.72 -0.54
N GLU A 69 -17.81 12.82 -0.72
CA GLU A 69 -17.24 13.63 0.37
C GLU A 69 -18.36 14.25 1.24
N LYS A 70 -19.44 14.72 0.63
CA LYS A 70 -20.60 15.23 1.37
C LYS A 70 -21.25 14.15 2.22
N VAL A 71 -21.51 12.97 1.64
CA VAL A 71 -22.11 11.84 2.38
C VAL A 71 -21.19 11.42 3.52
N ALA A 72 -19.86 11.35 3.30
CA ALA A 72 -18.90 11.01 4.33
C ALA A 72 -18.89 12.04 5.48
N ASN A 73 -18.92 13.33 5.17
CA ASN A 73 -18.97 14.39 6.17
C ASN A 73 -20.26 14.35 6.99
N ASP A 74 -21.41 14.14 6.35
CA ASP A 74 -22.71 14.05 7.02
C ASP A 74 -22.76 12.82 7.93
N PHE A 75 -22.25 11.67 7.46
CA PHE A 75 -22.14 10.47 8.26
C PHE A 75 -21.21 10.69 9.47
N ASN A 76 -20.00 11.22 9.27
CA ASN A 76 -19.05 11.48 10.35
C ASN A 76 -19.63 12.44 11.40
N LYS A 77 -20.37 13.47 10.98
CA LYS A 77 -21.10 14.35 11.91
C LYS A 77 -22.15 13.59 12.72
N SER A 78 -22.84 12.62 12.12
CA SER A 78 -23.88 11.85 12.80
C SER A 78 -23.34 10.93 13.90
N ILE A 79 -22.09 10.43 13.73
CA ILE A 79 -21.46 9.50 14.70
C ILE A 79 -20.49 10.19 15.67
N ARG A 80 -20.30 11.51 15.56
CA ARG A 80 -19.29 12.26 16.35
C ARG A 80 -19.44 12.11 17.86
N GLU A 81 -20.68 12.00 18.35
CA GLU A 81 -20.95 11.85 19.78
C GLU A 81 -20.45 10.50 20.36
N TYR A 82 -20.34 9.48 19.50
CA TYR A 82 -19.75 8.19 19.87
C TYR A 82 -18.23 8.19 19.70
N ILE A 83 -17.70 8.90 18.71
CA ILE A 83 -16.27 8.90 18.37
C ILE A 83 -15.45 9.85 19.26
N ASN A 84 -15.92 11.08 19.50
CA ASN A 84 -15.12 12.08 20.22
C ASN A 84 -14.70 11.66 21.64
N PRO A 85 -15.54 10.98 22.46
CA PRO A 85 -15.07 10.44 23.73
C PRO A 85 -13.91 9.46 23.59
N ILE A 86 -13.98 8.59 22.58
CA ILE A 86 -12.94 7.60 22.31
C ILE A 86 -11.66 8.30 21.87
N LEU A 87 -11.74 9.26 20.93
CA LEU A 87 -10.57 10.00 20.45
C LEU A 87 -9.85 10.72 21.60
N LYS A 88 -10.61 11.33 22.53
CA LYS A 88 -10.04 11.99 23.71
C LYS A 88 -9.32 11.01 24.62
N GLU A 89 -9.85 9.81 24.81
CA GLU A 89 -9.19 8.80 25.62
C GLU A 89 -7.93 8.24 24.98
N ILE A 90 -7.99 7.85 23.68
CA ILE A 90 -6.86 7.25 22.99
C ILE A 90 -5.76 8.25 22.61
N SER A 91 -6.04 9.57 22.69
CA SER A 91 -5.05 10.65 22.51
C SER A 91 -4.53 11.23 23.82
N ALA A 92 -4.98 10.72 24.98
CA ALA A 92 -4.66 11.30 26.28
C ALA A 92 -3.18 11.16 26.69
N LYS A 93 -2.49 10.16 26.15
CA LYS A 93 -1.06 9.91 26.44
C LYS A 93 -0.32 9.52 25.16
N ASP A 94 0.91 10.00 25.02
CA ASP A 94 1.78 9.71 23.89
C ASP A 94 2.18 8.23 23.79
N GLU A 95 2.20 7.50 24.92
CA GLU A 95 2.48 6.07 24.96
C GLU A 95 1.43 5.24 24.20
N TYR A 96 0.20 5.74 24.09
CA TYR A 96 -0.85 5.06 23.32
C TYR A 96 -0.58 5.03 21.82
N LEU A 97 0.29 5.93 21.33
CA LEU A 97 0.77 5.90 19.95
C LEU A 97 1.66 4.68 19.61
N GLU A 98 2.05 3.88 20.59
CA GLU A 98 2.71 2.58 20.34
C GLU A 98 1.74 1.55 19.75
N VAL A 99 0.43 1.75 19.95
CA VAL A 99 -0.62 0.87 19.42
C VAL A 99 -0.97 1.29 17.99
N ALA A 100 -0.78 0.38 17.02
CA ALA A 100 -0.94 0.70 15.60
C ALA A 100 -2.32 1.27 15.26
N VAL A 101 -3.41 0.60 15.67
CA VAL A 101 -4.77 1.06 15.38
C VAL A 101 -5.10 2.41 16.04
N VAL A 102 -4.47 2.76 17.17
CA VAL A 102 -4.59 4.08 17.79
C VAL A 102 -3.99 5.15 16.87
N ARG A 103 -2.79 4.92 16.35
CA ARG A 103 -2.17 5.81 15.36
C ARG A 103 -3.04 5.99 14.13
N ASP A 104 -3.52 4.87 13.56
CA ASP A 104 -4.31 4.89 12.33
C ASP A 104 -5.60 5.70 12.50
N VAL A 105 -6.31 5.51 13.62
CA VAL A 105 -7.54 6.27 13.94
C VAL A 105 -7.24 7.74 14.15
N LEU A 106 -6.22 8.08 14.95
CA LEU A 106 -5.89 9.48 15.22
C LEU A 106 -5.41 10.21 13.98
N LEU A 107 -4.61 9.56 13.11
CA LEU A 107 -4.15 10.15 11.84
C LEU A 107 -5.31 10.34 10.86
N SER A 108 -6.23 9.37 10.74
CA SER A 108 -7.39 9.50 9.86
C SER A 108 -8.35 10.63 10.26
N CYS A 109 -8.35 11.01 11.55
CA CYS A 109 -9.17 12.10 12.07
C CYS A 109 -8.40 13.43 12.23
N TYR A 110 -7.07 13.45 11.98
CA TYR A 110 -6.20 14.56 12.39
C TYR A 110 -6.56 15.88 11.72
N ASP A 111 -6.76 15.87 10.40
CA ASP A 111 -7.04 17.06 9.59
C ASP A 111 -8.54 17.30 9.35
N MET A 112 -9.41 16.49 9.99
CA MET A 112 -10.84 16.71 9.93
C MET A 112 -11.24 17.98 10.71
N ASP A 113 -12.30 18.63 10.22
CA ASP A 113 -12.88 19.80 10.88
C ASP A 113 -13.24 19.47 12.35
N ALA A 114 -12.82 20.34 13.28
CA ALA A 114 -13.09 20.17 14.72
C ALA A 114 -14.57 20.13 15.08
N SER A 115 -15.47 20.61 14.19
CA SER A 115 -16.91 20.44 14.34
C SER A 115 -17.37 18.99 14.10
N ILE A 116 -16.50 18.16 13.48
CA ILE A 116 -16.73 16.73 13.26
C ILE A 116 -16.03 15.93 14.35
N PHE A 117 -14.69 16.00 14.38
CA PHE A 117 -13.89 15.29 15.38
C PHE A 117 -12.94 16.23 16.12
N ASP A 118 -13.07 16.26 17.46
CA ASP A 118 -12.29 17.12 18.34
C ASP A 118 -11.58 16.31 19.43
N PHE A 119 -10.24 16.38 19.44
CA PHE A 119 -9.39 15.70 20.42
C PHE A 119 -8.04 16.42 20.59
N PRO A 120 -7.35 16.21 21.74
CA PRO A 120 -6.02 16.76 21.98
C PRO A 120 -4.99 16.29 20.96
N LYS A 121 -4.25 17.22 20.37
CA LYS A 121 -3.17 16.96 19.42
C LYS A 121 -1.83 17.25 20.09
N SER A 122 -1.22 16.22 20.69
CA SER A 122 0.09 16.33 21.32
C SER A 122 1.18 16.70 20.31
N GLN A 123 2.33 17.17 20.79
CA GLN A 123 3.47 17.46 19.91
C GLN A 123 3.99 16.21 19.22
N ARG A 124 3.95 15.03 19.89
CA ARG A 124 4.34 13.75 19.29
C ARG A 124 3.36 13.32 18.20
N LEU A 125 2.05 13.46 18.44
CA LEU A 125 1.03 13.15 17.45
C LEU A 125 1.13 14.07 16.23
N LYS A 126 1.40 15.38 16.45
CA LYS A 126 1.63 16.33 15.36
C LYS A 126 2.83 15.92 14.50
N GLU A 127 3.96 15.61 15.14
CA GLU A 127 5.16 15.16 14.43
C GLU A 127 4.91 13.87 13.63
N LEU A 128 4.13 12.95 14.19
CA LEU A 128 3.72 11.72 13.51
C LEU A 128 2.86 12.03 12.26
N ASN A 129 1.89 12.96 12.39
CA ASN A 129 1.06 13.37 11.27
C ASN A 129 1.89 14.06 10.17
N ASP A 130 2.77 14.98 10.54
CA ASP A 130 3.66 15.65 9.59
C ASP A 130 4.54 14.63 8.85
N ALA A 131 5.06 13.61 9.56
CA ALA A 131 5.84 12.54 8.97
C ALA A 131 4.99 11.63 8.05
N TYR A 132 3.74 11.36 8.42
CA TYR A 132 2.81 10.55 7.62
C TYR A 132 2.46 11.26 6.30
N VAL A 133 2.00 12.51 6.37
CA VAL A 133 1.60 13.32 5.21
C VAL A 133 2.79 13.57 4.28
N THR A 134 3.95 13.98 4.85
CA THR A 134 5.16 14.20 4.05
C THR A 134 5.69 12.88 3.45
N GLY A 135 5.58 11.79 4.20
CA GLY A 135 6.00 10.45 3.77
C GLY A 135 5.17 9.89 2.61
N ASP A 136 3.93 10.34 2.41
CA ASP A 136 3.11 9.94 1.27
C ASP A 136 3.74 10.37 -0.07
N ARG A 137 4.47 11.49 -0.07
CA ARG A 137 5.23 11.97 -1.24
C ARG A 137 6.33 11.01 -1.70
N MET A 138 6.73 10.04 -0.89
CA MET A 138 7.62 8.96 -1.32
C MET A 138 6.97 8.04 -2.38
N ASN A 139 5.65 8.14 -2.59
CA ASN A 139 4.94 7.42 -3.64
C ASN A 139 5.01 8.13 -5.00
N GLU A 140 5.41 9.40 -5.03
CA GLU A 140 5.72 10.13 -6.26
C GLU A 140 6.95 9.53 -6.94
N GLU A 141 7.22 9.95 -8.19
CA GLU A 141 8.47 9.61 -8.85
C GLU A 141 9.66 10.20 -8.07
N MET A 142 10.53 9.34 -7.55
CA MET A 142 11.63 9.73 -6.70
C MET A 142 12.75 10.35 -7.52
N THR A 143 12.80 11.70 -7.55
CA THR A 143 13.90 12.48 -8.10
C THR A 143 14.94 12.83 -7.04
N GLN A 144 16.14 13.26 -7.45
CA GLN A 144 17.16 13.73 -6.50
C GLN A 144 16.66 14.93 -5.68
N SER A 145 15.93 15.86 -6.29
CA SER A 145 15.35 17.03 -5.60
C SER A 145 14.35 16.62 -4.54
N LEU A 146 13.45 15.68 -4.86
CA LEU A 146 12.47 15.17 -3.90
C LEU A 146 13.16 14.40 -2.76
N TYR A 147 14.17 13.59 -3.09
CA TYR A 147 14.97 12.90 -2.06
C TYR A 147 15.62 13.88 -1.09
N ASP A 148 16.29 14.94 -1.60
CA ASP A 148 16.98 15.92 -0.77
C ASP A 148 16.00 16.67 0.14
N GLU A 149 14.81 17.04 -0.38
CA GLU A 149 13.74 17.67 0.40
C GLU A 149 13.23 16.75 1.52
N LEU A 150 12.87 15.51 1.19
CA LEU A 150 12.37 14.53 2.15
C LEU A 150 13.44 14.15 3.20
N HIS A 151 14.70 14.03 2.78
CA HIS A 151 15.80 13.77 3.69
C HIS A 151 16.03 14.93 4.66
N ALA A 152 15.95 16.17 4.18
CA ALA A 152 16.04 17.35 5.04
C ALA A 152 14.89 17.42 6.05
N PHE A 153 13.67 17.05 5.63
CA PHE A 153 12.53 16.95 6.54
C PHE A 153 12.74 15.84 7.59
N GLY A 154 13.02 14.62 7.15
CA GLY A 154 13.21 13.46 8.04
C GLY A 154 14.33 13.67 9.05
N SER A 155 15.42 14.37 8.65
CA SER A 155 16.53 14.69 9.53
C SER A 155 16.16 15.62 10.68
N LYS A 156 15.10 16.44 10.56
CA LYS A 156 14.60 17.37 11.58
C LYS A 156 13.61 16.74 12.55
N LEU A 157 13.11 15.53 12.28
CA LEU A 157 12.23 14.80 13.19
C LEU A 157 12.93 14.59 14.54
N LYS A 158 12.22 14.89 15.63
CA LYS A 158 12.73 14.83 17.01
C LYS A 158 12.57 13.44 17.61
N ASN A 159 11.44 12.78 17.31
CA ASN A 159 11.22 11.40 17.76
C ASN A 159 12.13 10.45 16.99
N ALA A 160 12.96 9.69 17.71
CA ALA A 160 13.99 8.82 17.12
C ALA A 160 13.38 7.72 16.24
N ASP A 161 12.26 7.13 16.68
CA ASP A 161 11.60 6.02 15.99
C ASP A 161 10.95 6.52 14.69
N PHE A 162 10.28 7.68 14.72
CA PHE A 162 9.70 8.30 13.52
C PHE A 162 10.79 8.67 12.51
N LYS A 163 11.88 9.27 12.99
CA LYS A 163 13.05 9.60 12.18
C LYS A 163 13.65 8.37 11.52
N GLN A 164 13.89 7.32 12.30
CA GLN A 164 14.47 6.08 11.78
C GLN A 164 13.54 5.42 10.74
N ALA A 165 12.23 5.35 11.04
CA ALA A 165 11.24 4.77 10.12
C ALA A 165 11.14 5.58 8.84
N PHE A 166 11.06 6.92 8.92
CA PHE A 166 10.95 7.82 7.78
C PHE A 166 12.18 7.75 6.88
N LEU A 167 13.37 7.95 7.45
CA LEU A 167 14.63 7.90 6.69
C LEU A 167 14.90 6.49 6.15
N GLY A 168 14.61 5.45 6.92
CA GLY A 168 14.76 4.07 6.45
C GLY A 168 13.86 3.73 5.26
N ARG A 169 12.61 4.25 5.22
CA ARG A 169 11.74 4.13 4.04
C ARG A 169 12.28 4.95 2.87
N LEU A 170 12.71 6.17 3.11
CA LEU A 170 13.28 7.05 2.09
C LEU A 170 14.51 6.42 1.42
N GLU A 171 15.43 5.85 2.18
CA GLU A 171 16.61 5.15 1.65
C GLU A 171 16.26 3.94 0.78
N LYS A 172 15.21 3.19 1.15
CA LYS A 172 14.72 2.10 0.29
C LYS A 172 14.20 2.62 -1.04
N ARG A 173 13.43 3.71 -1.02
CA ARG A 173 12.91 4.34 -2.24
C ARG A 173 14.02 4.94 -3.11
N ALA A 174 15.05 5.55 -2.48
CA ALA A 174 16.19 6.12 -3.20
C ALA A 174 17.00 5.09 -4.01
N LYS A 175 17.00 3.82 -3.58
CA LYS A 175 17.62 2.72 -4.36
C LYS A 175 16.89 2.43 -5.67
N LEU A 176 15.63 2.86 -5.78
CA LEU A 176 14.77 2.63 -6.94
C LEU A 176 14.70 3.84 -7.90
N MET A 177 15.55 4.85 -7.71
CA MET A 177 15.62 6.02 -8.59
C MET A 177 16.15 5.66 -9.97
N GLU A 178 15.75 6.43 -10.98
CA GLU A 178 16.28 6.33 -12.34
C GLU A 178 17.82 6.34 -12.36
N GLY A 179 18.40 5.50 -13.20
CA GLY A 179 19.85 5.35 -13.37
C GLY A 179 20.56 4.53 -12.28
N ARG A 180 19.88 4.15 -11.19
CA ARG A 180 20.44 3.23 -10.19
C ARG A 180 20.51 1.81 -10.75
N PRO A 181 21.46 0.98 -10.26
CA PRO A 181 21.48 -0.44 -10.63
C PRO A 181 20.14 -1.12 -10.30
N ALA A 182 19.62 -1.89 -11.25
CA ALA A 182 18.44 -2.68 -11.01
C ALA A 182 18.72 -3.78 -9.95
N ILE A 183 17.72 -4.05 -9.13
CA ILE A 183 17.83 -5.06 -8.07
C ILE A 183 17.61 -6.43 -8.70
N ASP A 184 18.64 -7.28 -8.64
CA ASP A 184 18.60 -8.62 -9.18
C ASP A 184 17.89 -9.60 -8.23
N PHE A 185 17.26 -10.63 -8.79
CA PHE A 185 16.59 -11.67 -8.01
C PHE A 185 16.53 -12.98 -8.79
N ALA A 186 16.34 -14.08 -8.06
CA ALA A 186 16.23 -15.42 -8.63
C ALA A 186 14.89 -15.62 -9.33
N VAL A 187 14.94 -16.29 -10.49
CA VAL A 187 13.76 -16.63 -11.31
C VAL A 187 13.84 -18.07 -11.79
N VAL A 188 12.68 -18.63 -12.16
CA VAL A 188 12.56 -19.94 -12.80
C VAL A 188 11.74 -19.78 -14.08
N ASP A 189 12.18 -20.34 -15.19
CA ASP A 189 11.43 -20.34 -16.44
C ASP A 189 10.36 -21.46 -16.50
N MET A 190 9.55 -21.46 -17.56
CA MET A 190 8.48 -22.46 -17.76
C MET A 190 8.98 -23.91 -17.85
N ASN A 191 10.27 -24.13 -18.11
CA ASN A 191 10.90 -25.45 -18.19
C ASN A 191 11.57 -25.87 -16.87
N GLY A 192 11.45 -25.04 -15.83
CA GLY A 192 12.06 -25.29 -14.53
C GLY A 192 13.54 -24.92 -14.47
N LYS A 193 14.08 -24.20 -15.46
CA LYS A 193 15.46 -23.72 -15.44
C LYS A 193 15.56 -22.50 -14.51
N GLU A 194 16.43 -22.62 -13.55
CA GLU A 194 16.78 -21.53 -12.62
C GLU A 194 17.72 -20.51 -13.29
N GLY A 195 17.58 -19.24 -12.93
CA GLY A 195 18.38 -18.13 -13.39
C GLY A 195 18.15 -16.88 -12.53
N LYS A 196 18.59 -15.77 -13.03
CA LYS A 196 18.39 -14.44 -12.43
C LYS A 196 17.82 -13.46 -13.44
N LEU A 197 17.18 -12.42 -12.95
CA LEU A 197 16.68 -11.35 -13.84
C LEU A 197 17.83 -10.74 -14.68
N SER A 198 19.01 -10.60 -14.11
CA SER A 198 20.20 -10.06 -14.80
C SER A 198 20.69 -10.93 -15.98
N ASP A 199 20.27 -12.17 -16.12
CA ASP A 199 20.59 -13.02 -17.27
C ASP A 199 19.94 -12.49 -18.57
N TYR A 200 18.93 -11.62 -18.45
CA TYR A 200 18.21 -11.00 -19.57
C TYR A 200 18.69 -9.58 -19.90
N LYS A 201 19.79 -9.10 -19.28
CA LYS A 201 20.41 -7.82 -19.64
C LYS A 201 20.87 -7.78 -21.10
N GLY A 202 21.06 -6.58 -21.63
CA GLY A 202 21.43 -6.36 -23.04
C GLY A 202 20.25 -5.90 -23.90
N LYS A 203 19.03 -5.98 -23.36
CA LYS A 203 17.83 -5.36 -23.91
C LYS A 203 17.18 -4.48 -22.85
N VAL A 204 16.29 -3.60 -23.27
CA VAL A 204 15.39 -2.92 -22.36
C VAL A 204 14.36 -3.93 -21.87
N LEU A 205 14.16 -4.05 -20.57
CA LEU A 205 13.25 -4.98 -19.95
C LEU A 205 12.01 -4.23 -19.46
N PHE A 206 10.83 -4.63 -19.94
CA PHE A 206 9.55 -4.19 -19.40
C PHE A 206 8.93 -5.34 -18.61
N ILE A 207 8.82 -5.19 -17.30
CA ILE A 207 8.50 -6.27 -16.37
C ILE A 207 7.13 -6.02 -15.77
N ASP A 208 6.27 -7.05 -15.79
CA ASP A 208 5.00 -7.14 -15.05
C ASP A 208 5.15 -8.11 -13.88
N PHE A 209 4.92 -7.63 -12.66
CA PHE A 209 4.75 -8.47 -11.49
C PHE A 209 3.26 -8.77 -11.28
N TRP A 210 2.91 -10.03 -11.41
CA TRP A 210 1.53 -10.49 -11.40
C TRP A 210 1.33 -11.78 -10.59
N ALA A 211 0.08 -12.24 -10.46
CA ALA A 211 -0.24 -13.55 -9.91
C ALA A 211 -1.60 -14.03 -10.44
N THR A 212 -1.84 -15.32 -10.43
CA THR A 212 -3.06 -15.94 -10.97
C THR A 212 -4.33 -15.52 -10.24
N TRP A 213 -4.24 -15.18 -8.96
CA TRP A 213 -5.34 -14.67 -8.12
C TRP A 213 -5.57 -13.16 -8.25
N CYS A 214 -4.70 -12.44 -8.94
CA CYS A 214 -4.76 -10.98 -9.07
C CYS A 214 -5.66 -10.59 -10.25
N MET A 215 -6.95 -10.38 -10.02
CA MET A 215 -7.89 -9.99 -11.07
C MET A 215 -7.50 -8.72 -11.84
N PRO A 216 -7.01 -7.62 -11.18
CA PRO A 216 -6.52 -6.46 -11.92
C PRO A 216 -5.30 -6.78 -12.82
N CYS A 217 -4.41 -7.70 -12.40
CA CYS A 217 -3.28 -8.13 -13.22
C CYS A 217 -3.76 -8.85 -14.48
N LEU A 218 -4.70 -9.78 -14.32
CA LEU A 218 -5.29 -10.52 -15.46
C LEU A 218 -5.97 -9.57 -16.44
N GLY A 219 -6.54 -8.47 -15.96
CA GLY A 219 -7.11 -7.41 -16.81
C GLY A 219 -6.08 -6.64 -17.64
N GLU A 220 -4.83 -6.55 -17.18
CA GLU A 220 -3.74 -5.86 -17.90
C GLU A 220 -3.00 -6.78 -18.90
N MET A 221 -3.03 -8.09 -18.72
CA MET A 221 -2.31 -9.06 -19.59
C MET A 221 -2.59 -8.89 -21.09
N PRO A 222 -3.85 -8.69 -21.56
CA PRO A 222 -4.10 -8.50 -22.98
C PRO A 222 -3.38 -7.29 -23.58
N PHE A 223 -3.32 -6.18 -22.82
CA PHE A 223 -2.62 -4.96 -23.23
C PHE A 223 -1.10 -5.16 -23.22
N PHE A 224 -0.58 -5.85 -22.21
CA PHE A 224 0.84 -6.18 -22.10
C PHE A 224 1.28 -7.08 -23.27
N ASN A 225 0.47 -8.09 -23.63
CA ASN A 225 0.71 -8.97 -24.78
C ASN A 225 0.66 -8.20 -26.11
N GLU A 226 -0.31 -7.28 -26.30
CA GLU A 226 -0.38 -6.41 -27.48
C GLU A 226 0.88 -5.57 -27.63
N LEU A 227 1.32 -4.90 -26.55
CA LEU A 227 2.52 -4.08 -26.53
C LEU A 227 3.79 -4.89 -26.82
N SER A 228 3.88 -6.14 -26.34
CA SER A 228 5.03 -7.01 -26.59
C SER A 228 5.21 -7.37 -28.07
N LYS A 229 4.10 -7.47 -28.80
CA LYS A 229 4.12 -7.67 -30.26
C LYS A 229 4.50 -6.40 -31.01
N LYS A 230 4.05 -5.25 -30.49
CA LYS A 230 4.30 -3.93 -31.13
C LYS A 230 5.75 -3.44 -30.94
N TYR A 231 6.41 -3.79 -29.81
CA TYR A 231 7.74 -3.30 -29.45
C TYR A 231 8.77 -4.45 -29.33
N PRO A 232 9.20 -5.08 -30.46
CA PRO A 232 10.04 -6.28 -30.44
C PRO A 232 11.47 -6.07 -29.90
N ASN A 233 11.96 -4.82 -29.88
CA ASN A 233 13.27 -4.49 -29.31
C ASN A 233 13.26 -4.33 -27.78
N VAL A 234 12.06 -4.28 -27.16
CA VAL A 234 11.87 -4.33 -25.71
C VAL A 234 11.55 -5.76 -25.32
N GLN A 235 12.27 -6.31 -24.34
CA GLN A 235 11.95 -7.63 -23.78
C GLN A 235 10.84 -7.48 -22.74
N PHE A 236 9.67 -8.00 -23.03
CA PHE A 236 8.57 -8.10 -22.09
C PHE A 236 8.74 -9.35 -21.23
N ILE A 237 8.61 -9.19 -19.90
CA ILE A 237 8.79 -10.27 -18.93
C ILE A 237 7.63 -10.23 -17.95
N GLY A 238 6.85 -11.33 -17.90
CA GLY A 238 5.88 -11.59 -16.83
C GLY A 238 6.57 -12.33 -15.68
N VAL A 239 6.54 -11.80 -14.46
CA VAL A 239 7.07 -12.45 -13.26
C VAL A 239 5.92 -12.79 -12.33
N SER A 240 5.55 -14.08 -12.30
CA SER A 240 4.55 -14.56 -11.36
C SER A 240 5.09 -14.55 -9.93
N LEU A 241 4.26 -14.03 -9.02
CA LEU A 241 4.46 -14.02 -7.57
C LEU A 241 3.51 -14.99 -6.85
N ASP A 242 3.02 -16.00 -7.56
CA ASP A 242 2.21 -17.07 -6.96
C ASP A 242 3.03 -17.88 -5.94
N ASP A 243 2.34 -18.52 -5.01
CA ASP A 243 3.00 -19.39 -4.02
C ASP A 243 3.36 -20.78 -4.60
N ASN A 244 2.81 -21.11 -5.78
CA ASN A 244 2.96 -22.42 -6.40
C ASN A 244 3.20 -22.30 -7.90
N THR A 245 4.32 -22.86 -8.36
CA THR A 245 4.67 -22.93 -9.79
C THR A 245 3.65 -23.72 -10.63
N GLU A 246 3.00 -24.73 -10.06
CA GLU A 246 2.00 -25.53 -10.78
C GLU A 246 0.75 -24.70 -11.13
N VAL A 247 0.29 -23.86 -10.19
CA VAL A 247 -0.85 -22.96 -10.42
C VAL A 247 -0.53 -21.97 -11.54
N TRP A 248 0.66 -21.35 -11.50
CA TRP A 248 1.16 -20.46 -12.55
C TRP A 248 1.23 -21.17 -13.93
N LEU A 249 1.88 -22.35 -14.00
CA LEU A 249 2.00 -23.09 -15.24
C LEU A 249 0.64 -23.52 -15.82
N ASN A 250 -0.31 -23.92 -14.96
CA ASN A 250 -1.65 -24.31 -15.40
C ASN A 250 -2.42 -23.10 -15.96
N LYS A 251 -2.25 -21.92 -15.36
CA LYS A 251 -2.83 -20.69 -15.89
C LYS A 251 -2.29 -20.37 -17.27
N LEU A 252 -0.97 -20.41 -17.45
CA LEU A 252 -0.34 -20.16 -18.75
C LEU A 252 -0.76 -21.16 -19.82
N LYS A 253 -0.88 -22.45 -19.51
CA LYS A 253 -1.36 -23.47 -20.45
C LYS A 253 -2.80 -23.25 -20.92
N GLY A 254 -3.62 -22.62 -20.09
CA GLY A 254 -5.01 -22.29 -20.39
C GLY A 254 -5.19 -21.02 -21.24
N ASP A 255 -4.17 -20.19 -21.34
CA ASP A 255 -4.22 -18.95 -22.11
C ASP A 255 -3.82 -19.21 -23.57
N SER A 256 -4.56 -18.62 -24.50
CA SER A 256 -4.33 -18.81 -25.94
C SER A 256 -3.35 -17.80 -26.56
N ASP A 257 -3.06 -16.70 -25.88
CA ASP A 257 -2.20 -15.63 -26.40
C ASP A 257 -1.31 -15.06 -25.28
N HIS A 258 -0.03 -15.33 -25.39
CA HIS A 258 1.01 -14.80 -24.48
C HIS A 258 1.81 -13.67 -25.12
N GLY A 259 1.48 -13.21 -26.32
CA GLY A 259 2.28 -12.22 -27.02
C GLY A 259 3.72 -12.71 -27.25
N ASN A 260 4.67 -11.77 -27.13
CA ASN A 260 6.12 -12.02 -27.12
C ASN A 260 6.67 -11.88 -25.67
N VAL A 261 5.88 -12.29 -24.68
CA VAL A 261 6.23 -12.20 -23.26
C VAL A 261 7.04 -13.41 -22.83
N LEU A 262 8.15 -13.18 -22.14
CA LEU A 262 8.90 -14.21 -21.44
C LEU A 262 8.27 -14.39 -20.06
N GLU A 263 7.73 -15.57 -19.80
CA GLU A 263 7.10 -15.88 -18.52
C GLU A 263 8.10 -16.51 -17.55
N LEU A 264 8.21 -15.91 -16.38
CA LEU A 264 9.09 -16.31 -15.28
C LEU A 264 8.28 -16.41 -13.98
N PHE A 265 8.82 -17.16 -13.05
CA PHE A 265 8.29 -17.33 -11.70
C PHE A 265 9.36 -16.94 -10.67
N SER A 266 8.96 -16.29 -9.57
CA SER A 266 9.89 -15.98 -8.49
C SER A 266 9.23 -16.11 -7.11
N LYS A 267 9.94 -16.80 -6.21
CA LYS A 267 9.67 -16.80 -4.76
C LYS A 267 10.73 -16.01 -3.96
N ASP A 268 11.66 -15.39 -4.65
CA ASP A 268 12.71 -14.63 -4.00
C ASP A 268 12.10 -13.45 -3.24
N PRO A 269 12.26 -13.37 -1.90
CA PRO A 269 11.73 -12.26 -1.12
C PRO A 269 12.33 -10.90 -1.52
N VAL A 270 13.48 -10.89 -2.19
CA VAL A 270 14.09 -9.69 -2.75
C VAL A 270 13.17 -8.99 -3.75
N VAL A 271 12.32 -9.73 -4.47
CA VAL A 271 11.34 -9.12 -5.38
C VAL A 271 10.45 -8.13 -4.63
N ARG A 272 9.79 -8.57 -3.56
CA ARG A 272 8.88 -7.70 -2.81
C ARG A 272 9.62 -6.65 -1.98
N ILE A 273 10.68 -7.06 -1.27
CA ILE A 273 11.39 -6.21 -0.32
C ILE A 273 12.28 -5.19 -1.04
N GLY A 274 13.04 -5.64 -2.05
CA GLY A 274 14.00 -4.81 -2.78
C GLY A 274 13.30 -3.80 -3.69
N TRP A 275 12.29 -4.24 -4.44
CA TRP A 275 11.54 -3.39 -5.35
C TRP A 275 10.36 -2.64 -4.68
N ASP A 276 10.24 -2.72 -3.34
CA ASP A 276 9.18 -2.07 -2.56
C ASP A 276 7.78 -2.35 -3.13
N ILE A 277 7.51 -3.63 -3.46
CA ILE A 277 6.25 -4.07 -4.04
C ILE A 277 5.25 -4.35 -2.92
N THR A 278 4.38 -3.38 -2.64
CA THR A 278 3.31 -3.49 -1.64
C THR A 278 1.99 -4.01 -2.23
N GLY A 279 1.87 -3.99 -3.56
CA GLY A 279 0.69 -4.49 -4.30
C GLY A 279 1.02 -4.78 -5.76
N ILE A 280 0.18 -5.60 -6.39
CA ILE A 280 0.23 -5.94 -7.83
C ILE A 280 -1.11 -5.58 -8.49
N PRO A 281 -1.16 -5.28 -9.81
CA PRO A 281 -0.04 -5.31 -10.76
C PRO A 281 1.00 -4.23 -10.49
N ARG A 282 2.25 -4.52 -10.80
CA ARG A 282 3.36 -3.57 -10.69
C ARG A 282 4.27 -3.69 -11.91
N PHE A 283 4.52 -2.58 -12.58
CA PHE A 283 5.31 -2.55 -13.80
C PHE A 283 6.63 -1.81 -13.58
N LEU A 284 7.72 -2.36 -14.14
CA LEU A 284 9.06 -1.79 -14.10
C LEU A 284 9.64 -1.66 -15.50
N LEU A 285 10.52 -0.69 -15.68
CA LEU A 285 11.32 -0.55 -16.89
C LEU A 285 12.82 -0.46 -16.52
N ILE A 286 13.64 -1.33 -17.12
CA ILE A 286 15.08 -1.45 -16.88
C ILE A 286 15.81 -1.31 -18.21
N ASP A 287 16.93 -0.58 -18.24
CA ASP A 287 17.72 -0.39 -19.45
C ASP A 287 18.63 -1.60 -19.78
N LYS A 288 19.27 -1.54 -20.95
CA LYS A 288 20.18 -2.60 -21.44
C LYS A 288 21.42 -2.82 -20.54
N ASP A 289 21.80 -1.83 -19.75
CA ASP A 289 22.94 -1.89 -18.84
C ASP A 289 22.52 -2.36 -17.43
N PHE A 290 21.27 -2.83 -17.30
CA PHE A 290 20.65 -3.28 -16.05
C PHE A 290 20.55 -2.17 -15.01
N LYS A 291 20.14 -0.96 -15.46
CA LYS A 291 19.82 0.18 -14.60
C LYS A 291 18.34 0.49 -14.68
N ILE A 292 17.80 1.02 -13.61
CA ILE A 292 16.40 1.39 -13.52
C ILE A 292 16.10 2.58 -14.43
N ILE A 293 15.14 2.45 -15.34
CA ILE A 293 14.51 3.54 -16.06
C ILE A 293 13.34 4.06 -15.22
N SER A 294 12.47 3.14 -14.75
CA SER A 294 11.36 3.46 -13.85
C SER A 294 11.01 2.25 -13.02
N ALA A 295 10.87 2.45 -11.72
CA ALA A 295 10.42 1.42 -10.77
C ALA A 295 8.89 1.44 -10.56
N SER A 296 8.16 2.31 -11.28
CA SER A 296 6.70 2.40 -11.26
C SER A 296 6.22 2.95 -12.60
N VAL A 297 6.11 2.06 -13.57
CA VAL A 297 5.61 2.39 -14.92
C VAL A 297 4.08 2.41 -14.90
N PRO A 298 3.42 3.31 -15.66
CA PRO A 298 1.98 3.26 -15.89
C PRO A 298 1.50 1.92 -16.43
N ARG A 299 0.22 1.64 -16.25
CA ARG A 299 -0.36 0.37 -16.69
C ARG A 299 -0.34 0.25 -18.22
N PRO A 300 -0.19 -0.97 -18.77
CA PRO A 300 -0.29 -1.23 -20.20
C PRO A 300 -1.56 -0.72 -20.88
N SER A 301 -2.69 -0.71 -20.13
CA SER A 301 -3.96 -0.16 -20.60
C SER A 301 -3.96 1.36 -20.77
N GLU A 302 -3.05 2.09 -20.10
CA GLU A 302 -2.88 3.54 -20.19
C GLU A 302 -2.04 3.92 -21.43
N LYS A 303 -2.57 3.59 -22.62
CA LYS A 303 -1.85 3.66 -23.91
C LYS A 303 -1.24 5.02 -24.21
N ASP A 304 -1.90 6.10 -23.82
CA ASP A 304 -1.43 7.48 -24.09
C ASP A 304 -0.15 7.82 -23.32
N VAL A 305 0.09 7.14 -22.20
CA VAL A 305 1.27 7.36 -21.35
C VAL A 305 2.36 6.34 -21.64
N ILE A 306 2.01 5.05 -21.77
CA ILE A 306 2.99 3.98 -21.93
C ILE A 306 3.60 3.95 -23.34
N THR A 307 2.82 4.29 -24.38
CA THR A 307 3.29 4.26 -25.77
C THR A 307 4.49 5.18 -26.03
N PRO A 308 4.46 6.47 -25.69
CA PRO A 308 5.62 7.35 -25.88
C PRO A 308 6.87 6.87 -25.11
N LEU A 309 6.67 6.28 -23.93
CA LEU A 309 7.77 5.74 -23.14
C LEU A 309 8.43 4.54 -23.85
N LEU A 310 7.65 3.58 -24.34
CA LEU A 310 8.17 2.40 -25.05
C LEU A 310 8.80 2.78 -26.41
N GLU A 311 8.24 3.74 -27.15
CA GLU A 311 8.81 4.24 -28.42
C GLU A 311 10.22 4.81 -28.23
N LYS A 312 10.47 5.49 -27.10
CA LYS A 312 11.81 6.02 -26.75
C LYS A 312 12.85 4.91 -26.66
N TYR A 313 12.45 3.71 -26.19
CA TYR A 313 13.36 2.60 -25.90
C TYR A 313 13.30 1.45 -26.91
N ASN A 314 12.41 1.48 -27.89
CA ASN A 314 12.30 0.46 -28.93
C ASN A 314 13.25 0.74 -30.14
N LYS A 315 14.42 1.29 -29.88
CA LYS A 315 15.41 1.69 -30.92
C LYS A 315 16.40 0.57 -31.18
#